data_ce8b61a1b09a7b165644201be684620f
#
_entry.id   ce8b61a1b09a7b165644201be684620f
#
_cell.length_a   1.000
_cell.length_b   1.000
_cell.length_c   1.000
_cell.angle_alpha   90.00
_cell.angle_beta   90.00
_cell.angle_gamma   90.00
#
_symmetry.space_group_name_H-M   'P 1'
#
loop_
_entity.id
_entity.type
_entity.pdbx_description
1 polymer ?
#
loop_
_entity_poly.entity_id
_entity_poly.type
_entity_poly.pdbx_seq_one_letter_code
_entity_poly.pdbx_strand_id
1 'polypeptide(L)'
;LDNAHKCKINATMGGVYANKKDITIDIEVDNTLCDNLYYSYTSASENVPVKAMPSNYYTLSDDKITLKNVLMDGVEVSFTDAFFADPEALTATYVIPLVMTGVTNADRILNGTLSEGAEAVRCNSSVWLVQPQDYVLYCVKYINKWTGKYLRHGVDKVTENGTTTENDRHNEYVEDDEICQTVTKSLTETILTVTTNLGTTDNPRNISYKLLLVFNGDECVVSGLDGVTATGTGKFVQDGEKNSWGNKDRDAIYLKYTVDFSNGLKLETEDTLVAHSRGVAREDFTPI
;
A
#
# COMPACT_ATOMS: atom_id res chain seq x y z
N LEU A 1 -5.04 9.60 9.99
CA LEU A 1 -5.56 8.23 10.25
C LEU A 1 -4.47 7.19 10.00
N ASP A 2 -3.75 7.23 8.87
CA ASP A 2 -2.76 6.21 8.50
C ASP A 2 -1.66 6.01 9.56
N ASN A 3 -1.07 7.09 10.07
CA ASN A 3 -0.04 7.01 11.13
C ASN A 3 -0.59 6.53 12.48
N ALA A 4 -1.92 6.48 12.65
CA ALA A 4 -2.59 5.96 13.84
C ALA A 4 -3.13 4.54 13.62
N HIS A 5 -2.77 3.89 12.51
CA HIS A 5 -3.27 2.57 12.12
C HIS A 5 -4.80 2.51 12.04
N LYS A 6 -5.40 3.53 11.44
CA LYS A 6 -6.85 3.69 11.37
C LYS A 6 -7.32 4.03 9.96
N CYS A 7 -8.56 3.66 9.66
CA CYS A 7 -9.28 4.17 8.51
C CYS A 7 -10.73 4.51 8.87
N LYS A 8 -11.52 4.97 7.91
CA LYS A 8 -12.92 5.32 8.12
C LYS A 8 -13.76 4.77 6.98
N ILE A 9 -14.79 4.01 7.31
CA ILE A 9 -15.78 3.51 6.35
C ILE A 9 -16.98 4.45 6.40
N ASN A 10 -17.26 5.11 5.27
CA ASN A 10 -18.25 6.16 5.20
C ASN A 10 -19.58 5.66 4.63
N ALA A 11 -20.68 6.22 5.18
CA ALA A 11 -22.00 6.20 4.58
C ALA A 11 -22.35 7.60 4.04
N THR A 12 -23.16 7.64 3.00
CA THR A 12 -23.59 8.88 2.35
C THR A 12 -25.12 8.94 2.26
N MET A 13 -25.66 10.14 2.27
CA MET A 13 -27.06 10.35 1.90
C MET A 13 -27.17 11.12 0.59
N GLY A 14 -28.22 10.82 -0.18
CA GLY A 14 -28.57 11.52 -1.42
C GLY A 14 -29.95 12.15 -1.37
N GLY A 15 -30.32 12.82 -2.47
CA GLY A 15 -31.66 13.41 -2.66
C GLY A 15 -31.87 14.78 -2.01
N VAL A 16 -30.86 15.34 -1.34
CA VAL A 16 -30.91 16.66 -0.70
C VAL A 16 -29.63 17.45 -0.90
N TYR A 17 -29.72 18.78 -0.85
CA TYR A 17 -28.53 19.63 -0.92
C TYR A 17 -27.86 19.84 0.44
N ALA A 18 -28.58 19.63 1.55
CA ALA A 18 -28.07 19.76 2.91
C ALA A 18 -28.83 18.85 3.87
N ASN A 19 -28.12 18.24 4.78
CA ASN A 19 -28.70 17.51 5.90
C ASN A 19 -28.99 18.49 7.04
N LYS A 20 -30.23 18.49 7.54
CA LYS A 20 -30.68 19.32 8.70
C LYS A 20 -31.13 18.47 9.88
N LYS A 21 -30.89 17.16 9.83
CA LYS A 21 -31.30 16.19 10.84
C LYS A 21 -30.10 15.40 11.32
N ASP A 22 -30.16 14.85 12.51
CA ASP A 22 -29.24 13.81 12.95
C ASP A 22 -29.77 12.47 12.43
N ILE A 23 -29.12 11.95 11.37
CA ILE A 23 -29.47 10.66 10.78
C ILE A 23 -28.57 9.61 11.40
N THR A 24 -29.18 8.56 11.96
CA THR A 24 -28.45 7.43 12.52
C THR A 24 -28.67 6.22 11.63
N ILE A 25 -27.58 5.56 11.24
CA ILE A 25 -27.54 4.36 10.41
C ILE A 25 -26.99 3.23 11.27
N ASP A 26 -27.79 2.18 11.49
CA ASP A 26 -27.32 0.96 12.16
C ASP A 26 -26.52 0.14 11.16
N ILE A 27 -25.36 -0.38 11.59
CA ILE A 27 -24.43 -1.15 10.74
C ILE A 27 -24.06 -2.47 11.39
N GLU A 28 -23.79 -3.47 10.55
CA GLU A 28 -23.39 -4.79 10.97
C GLU A 28 -22.30 -5.34 10.05
N VAL A 29 -21.37 -6.15 10.61
CA VAL A 29 -20.39 -6.92 9.81
C VAL A 29 -21.01 -8.23 9.41
N ASP A 30 -21.23 -8.43 8.10
CA ASP A 30 -21.78 -9.66 7.53
C ASP A 30 -20.72 -10.41 6.73
N ASN A 31 -20.03 -11.34 7.38
CA ASN A 31 -18.97 -12.11 6.75
C ASN A 31 -19.47 -13.04 5.63
N THR A 32 -20.76 -13.36 5.59
CA THR A 32 -21.34 -14.23 4.56
C THR A 32 -21.31 -13.60 3.17
N LEU A 33 -21.13 -12.27 3.08
CA LEU A 33 -20.93 -11.57 1.82
C LEU A 33 -19.65 -11.97 1.08
N CYS A 34 -18.71 -12.60 1.77
CA CYS A 34 -17.47 -13.09 1.19
C CYS A 34 -17.55 -14.54 0.69
N ASP A 35 -18.65 -15.23 0.96
CA ASP A 35 -18.81 -16.64 0.61
C ASP A 35 -18.87 -16.82 -0.92
N ASN A 36 -17.97 -17.66 -1.45
CA ASN A 36 -17.82 -17.92 -2.89
C ASN A 36 -17.53 -16.67 -3.74
N LEU A 37 -16.93 -15.64 -3.14
CA LEU A 37 -16.59 -14.40 -3.81
C LEU A 37 -15.09 -14.37 -4.14
N TYR A 38 -14.74 -13.91 -5.34
CA TYR A 38 -13.37 -13.88 -5.84
C TYR A 38 -13.03 -12.52 -6.43
N TYR A 39 -11.77 -12.12 -6.31
CA TYR A 39 -11.26 -10.98 -7.06
C TYR A 39 -11.11 -11.35 -8.54
N SER A 40 -11.67 -10.52 -9.42
CA SER A 40 -11.46 -10.64 -10.86
C SER A 40 -10.19 -9.93 -11.26
N TYR A 41 -9.12 -10.69 -11.54
CA TYR A 41 -7.91 -10.16 -12.15
C TYR A 41 -7.88 -10.51 -13.64
N THR A 42 -7.74 -9.50 -14.49
CA THR A 42 -7.74 -9.67 -15.96
C THR A 42 -6.54 -10.44 -16.52
N SER A 43 -5.56 -10.80 -15.68
CA SER A 43 -4.31 -11.44 -16.11
C SER A 43 -3.90 -12.70 -15.31
N ALA A 44 -4.66 -13.10 -14.30
CA ALA A 44 -4.34 -14.29 -13.50
C ALA A 44 -5.24 -15.48 -13.92
N SER A 45 -4.63 -16.64 -14.08
CA SER A 45 -5.32 -17.92 -14.36
C SER A 45 -6.07 -18.48 -13.14
N GLU A 46 -5.97 -17.84 -11.98
CA GLU A 46 -6.57 -18.28 -10.73
C GLU A 46 -7.35 -17.13 -10.09
N ASN A 47 -8.61 -17.43 -9.70
CA ASN A 47 -9.42 -16.52 -8.91
C ASN A 47 -8.90 -16.49 -7.47
N VAL A 48 -8.53 -15.30 -6.99
CA VAL A 48 -8.12 -15.10 -5.59
C VAL A 48 -9.36 -14.89 -4.74
N PRO A 49 -9.62 -15.73 -3.69
CA PRO A 49 -10.80 -15.57 -2.87
C PRO A 49 -10.76 -14.25 -2.07
N VAL A 50 -11.92 -13.59 -2.00
CA VAL A 50 -12.14 -12.47 -1.09
C VAL A 50 -12.34 -13.04 0.32
N LYS A 51 -11.48 -12.65 1.26
CA LYS A 51 -11.56 -13.12 2.65
C LYS A 51 -12.16 -12.04 3.54
N ALA A 52 -13.16 -12.41 4.34
CA ALA A 52 -13.58 -11.55 5.45
C ALA A 52 -12.41 -11.34 6.42
N MET A 53 -12.19 -10.10 6.83
CA MET A 53 -11.11 -9.78 7.78
C MET A 53 -11.38 -10.45 9.13
N PRO A 54 -10.41 -11.19 9.71
CA PRO A 54 -10.56 -11.78 11.04
C PRO A 54 -10.94 -10.73 12.10
N SER A 55 -11.88 -11.07 12.99
CA SER A 55 -12.40 -10.13 13.98
C SER A 55 -11.35 -9.65 15.00
N ASN A 56 -10.24 -10.37 15.15
CA ASN A 56 -9.11 -9.97 15.99
C ASN A 56 -8.12 -9.01 15.29
N TYR A 57 -8.33 -8.68 14.01
CA TYR A 57 -7.47 -7.77 13.24
C TYR A 57 -7.91 -6.31 13.33
N TYR A 58 -9.16 -6.05 13.73
CA TYR A 58 -9.68 -4.69 13.79
C TYR A 58 -10.75 -4.51 14.87
N THR A 59 -11.09 -3.27 15.15
CA THR A 59 -12.25 -2.88 15.95
C THR A 59 -12.96 -1.71 15.26
N LEU A 60 -14.28 -1.73 15.29
CA LEU A 60 -15.11 -0.59 14.91
C LEU A 60 -15.32 0.31 16.12
N SER A 61 -15.32 1.62 15.93
CA SER A 61 -15.56 2.59 17.02
C SER A 61 -17.00 2.59 17.51
N ASP A 62 -17.94 2.17 16.68
CA ASP A 62 -19.38 2.11 16.98
C ASP A 62 -20.08 1.10 16.07
N ASP A 63 -21.28 0.65 16.42
CA ASP A 63 -22.20 -0.12 15.58
C ASP A 63 -23.19 0.79 14.81
N LYS A 64 -22.95 2.10 14.81
CA LYS A 64 -23.76 3.13 14.15
C LYS A 64 -22.91 4.18 13.46
N ILE A 65 -23.45 4.72 12.36
CA ILE A 65 -22.91 5.91 11.70
C ILE A 65 -23.91 7.05 11.87
N THR A 66 -23.47 8.19 12.39
CA THR A 66 -24.33 9.36 12.58
C THR A 66 -23.94 10.48 11.63
N LEU A 67 -24.85 10.86 10.71
CA LEU A 67 -24.70 12.01 9.83
C LEU A 67 -25.28 13.25 10.51
N LYS A 68 -24.44 14.01 11.21
CA LYS A 68 -24.87 15.21 11.95
C LYS A 68 -24.58 16.48 11.15
N ASN A 69 -25.62 17.04 10.53
CA ASN A 69 -25.50 18.23 9.65
C ASN A 69 -24.52 18.06 8.48
N VAL A 70 -24.21 16.83 8.10
CA VAL A 70 -23.32 16.46 6.98
C VAL A 70 -24.01 15.46 6.08
N LEU A 71 -23.58 15.39 4.81
CA LEU A 71 -24.09 14.41 3.82
C LEU A 71 -23.31 13.12 3.82
N MET A 72 -22.17 13.08 4.50
CA MET A 72 -21.29 11.92 4.59
C MET A 72 -20.57 11.92 5.94
N ASP A 73 -20.56 10.79 6.60
CA ASP A 73 -19.74 10.49 7.76
C ASP A 73 -19.56 8.97 7.87
N GLY A 74 -18.77 8.48 8.82
CA GLY A 74 -18.48 7.05 8.89
C GLY A 74 -18.04 6.57 10.25
N VAL A 75 -17.90 5.25 10.34
CA VAL A 75 -17.34 4.55 11.49
C VAL A 75 -15.82 4.47 11.35
N GLU A 76 -15.10 4.75 12.43
CA GLU A 76 -13.64 4.57 12.49
C GLU A 76 -13.32 3.10 12.70
N VAL A 77 -12.33 2.62 11.95
CA VAL A 77 -11.73 1.28 12.09
C VAL A 77 -10.34 1.44 12.65
N SER A 78 -10.03 0.76 13.73
CA SER A 78 -8.67 0.67 14.29
C SER A 78 -8.12 -0.73 14.07
N PHE A 79 -6.91 -0.83 13.48
CA PHE A 79 -6.26 -2.11 13.21
C PHE A 79 -5.33 -2.50 14.35
N THR A 80 -5.24 -3.81 14.59
CA THR A 80 -4.39 -4.38 15.64
C THR A 80 -3.02 -4.81 15.10
N ASP A 81 -2.07 -5.07 16.00
CA ASP A 81 -0.77 -5.61 15.63
C ASP A 81 -0.87 -6.96 14.89
N ALA A 82 -1.92 -7.75 15.15
CA ALA A 82 -2.16 -9.02 14.48
C ALA A 82 -2.42 -8.84 12.97
N PHE A 83 -3.12 -7.76 12.56
CA PHE A 83 -3.29 -7.41 11.15
C PHE A 83 -1.96 -7.10 10.48
N PHE A 84 -1.11 -6.29 11.12
CA PHE A 84 0.18 -5.89 10.57
C PHE A 84 1.24 -7.00 10.58
N ALA A 85 1.03 -8.05 11.38
CA ALA A 85 1.91 -9.22 11.40
C ALA A 85 1.59 -10.23 10.29
N ASP A 86 0.43 -10.10 9.64
CA ASP A 86 0.00 -11.03 8.59
C ASP A 86 0.52 -10.58 7.22
N PRO A 87 1.36 -11.40 6.53
CA PRO A 87 1.82 -11.10 5.18
C PRO A 87 0.70 -10.94 4.14
N GLU A 88 -0.46 -11.59 4.32
CA GLU A 88 -1.60 -11.44 3.42
C GLU A 88 -2.24 -10.03 3.49
N ALA A 89 -2.00 -9.28 4.58
CA ALA A 89 -2.45 -7.90 4.70
C ALA A 89 -1.66 -6.89 3.83
N LEU A 90 -0.58 -7.32 3.18
CA LEU A 90 0.18 -6.52 2.22
C LEU A 90 -0.49 -6.45 0.84
N THR A 91 -1.46 -7.30 0.58
CA THR A 91 -2.18 -7.42 -0.68
C THR A 91 -3.68 -7.22 -0.49
N ALA A 92 -4.43 -7.09 -1.59
CA ALA A 92 -5.88 -7.02 -1.55
C ALA A 92 -6.47 -8.41 -1.23
N THR A 93 -6.42 -8.82 0.02
CA THR A 93 -6.91 -10.13 0.51
C THR A 93 -8.14 -9.96 1.38
N TYR A 94 -8.04 -9.07 2.38
CA TYR A 94 -9.06 -8.92 3.41
C TYR A 94 -10.02 -7.77 3.13
N VAL A 95 -11.30 -8.01 3.37
CA VAL A 95 -12.34 -6.99 3.35
C VAL A 95 -13.07 -6.95 4.68
N ILE A 96 -13.57 -5.77 5.05
CA ILE A 96 -14.57 -5.61 6.10
C ILE A 96 -15.92 -5.49 5.40
N PRO A 97 -16.77 -6.54 5.43
CA PRO A 97 -18.07 -6.54 4.77
C PRO A 97 -19.11 -5.88 5.69
N LEU A 98 -19.38 -4.60 5.46
CA LEU A 98 -20.28 -3.80 6.30
C LEU A 98 -21.62 -3.60 5.62
N VAL A 99 -22.71 -3.85 6.35
CA VAL A 99 -24.10 -3.74 5.86
C VAL A 99 -24.85 -2.71 6.72
N MET A 100 -25.69 -1.89 6.08
CA MET A 100 -26.66 -1.03 6.76
C MET A 100 -27.92 -1.83 7.07
N THR A 101 -28.27 -1.96 8.34
CA THR A 101 -29.41 -2.76 8.79
C THR A 101 -30.63 -1.92 9.20
N GLY A 102 -30.41 -0.63 9.51
CA GLY A 102 -31.47 0.28 9.92
C GLY A 102 -31.11 1.73 9.69
N VAL A 103 -32.10 2.60 9.59
CA VAL A 103 -31.90 4.06 9.50
C VAL A 103 -32.98 4.80 10.27
N THR A 104 -32.57 5.85 10.97
CA THR A 104 -33.47 6.77 11.68
C THR A 104 -33.33 8.18 11.11
N ASN A 105 -34.46 8.90 10.98
CA ASN A 105 -34.57 10.25 10.45
C ASN A 105 -34.24 10.42 8.95
N ALA A 106 -34.14 9.32 8.19
CA ALA A 106 -34.13 9.31 6.75
C ALA A 106 -35.27 8.44 6.21
N ASP A 107 -35.60 8.59 4.93
CA ASP A 107 -36.76 7.92 4.35
C ASP A 107 -36.55 6.41 4.23
N ARG A 108 -35.40 5.98 3.80
CA ARG A 108 -35.05 4.56 3.61
C ARG A 108 -33.56 4.33 3.33
N ILE A 109 -33.11 3.09 3.47
CA ILE A 109 -31.88 2.56 2.89
C ILE A 109 -32.16 2.16 1.44
N LEU A 110 -31.17 2.35 0.55
CA LEU A 110 -31.28 1.96 -0.87
C LEU A 110 -30.92 0.48 -1.05
N ASN A 111 -31.86 -0.42 -0.79
CA ASN A 111 -31.65 -1.88 -0.80
C ASN A 111 -31.72 -2.51 -2.21
N GLY A 112 -31.82 -1.68 -3.24
CA GLY A 112 -31.91 -2.16 -4.62
C GLY A 112 -33.30 -2.65 -5.03
N THR A 113 -33.40 -3.22 -6.23
CA THR A 113 -34.60 -3.86 -6.77
C THR A 113 -34.20 -5.15 -7.48
N LEU A 114 -34.74 -6.27 -7.06
CA LEU A 114 -34.49 -7.59 -7.67
C LEU A 114 -35.12 -7.73 -9.03
N SER A 115 -34.51 -8.53 -9.88
CA SER A 115 -35.15 -9.08 -11.09
C SER A 115 -36.29 -10.03 -10.71
N GLU A 116 -37.27 -10.16 -11.57
CA GLU A 116 -38.44 -11.03 -11.31
C GLU A 116 -37.98 -12.49 -11.09
N GLY A 117 -38.39 -13.07 -9.97
CA GLY A 117 -38.08 -14.46 -9.60
C GLY A 117 -36.66 -14.70 -9.11
N ALA A 118 -35.82 -13.65 -8.98
CA ALA A 118 -34.46 -13.78 -8.49
C ALA A 118 -34.38 -13.79 -6.96
N GLU A 119 -33.44 -14.57 -6.42
CA GLU A 119 -33.07 -14.51 -5.00
C GLU A 119 -32.06 -13.40 -4.74
N ALA A 120 -32.15 -12.75 -3.56
CA ALA A 120 -31.27 -11.64 -3.20
C ALA A 120 -29.86 -12.13 -2.86
N VAL A 121 -28.89 -11.87 -3.74
CA VAL A 121 -27.46 -12.07 -3.51
C VAL A 121 -26.79 -10.72 -3.73
N ARG A 122 -26.42 -10.00 -2.65
CA ARG A 122 -25.93 -8.61 -2.72
C ARG A 122 -24.78 -8.42 -3.69
N CYS A 123 -23.79 -9.31 -3.66
CA CYS A 123 -22.59 -9.20 -4.49
C CYS A 123 -22.76 -9.71 -5.94
N ASN A 124 -23.90 -10.32 -6.28
CA ASN A 124 -24.19 -10.80 -7.63
C ASN A 124 -25.00 -9.76 -8.41
N SER A 125 -24.33 -8.99 -9.27
CA SER A 125 -24.96 -7.91 -10.04
C SER A 125 -26.05 -8.39 -10.98
N SER A 126 -26.03 -9.65 -11.44
CA SER A 126 -26.97 -10.18 -12.44
C SER A 126 -28.40 -10.41 -11.91
N VAL A 127 -28.59 -10.50 -10.60
CA VAL A 127 -29.90 -10.71 -9.96
C VAL A 127 -30.66 -9.41 -9.67
N TRP A 128 -30.03 -8.25 -9.93
CA TRP A 128 -30.59 -6.94 -9.59
C TRP A 128 -30.98 -6.13 -10.82
N LEU A 129 -32.20 -5.57 -10.84
CA LEU A 129 -32.58 -4.50 -11.77
C LEU A 129 -31.97 -3.16 -11.35
N VAL A 130 -31.91 -2.90 -10.03
CA VAL A 130 -31.22 -1.76 -9.42
C VAL A 130 -30.34 -2.31 -8.32
N GLN A 131 -29.03 -2.06 -8.42
CA GLN A 131 -28.05 -2.54 -7.47
C GLN A 131 -28.30 -1.98 -6.05
N PRO A 132 -28.17 -2.79 -4.99
CA PRO A 132 -28.23 -2.31 -3.62
C PRO A 132 -27.05 -1.39 -3.30
N GLN A 133 -27.30 -0.39 -2.47
CA GLN A 133 -26.31 0.56 -1.96
C GLN A 133 -26.23 0.46 -0.41
N ASP A 134 -26.65 -0.66 0.14
CA ASP A 134 -26.78 -0.90 1.58
C ASP A 134 -25.58 -1.63 2.18
N TYR A 135 -24.53 -1.90 1.38
CA TYR A 135 -23.33 -2.61 1.84
C TYR A 135 -22.06 -2.09 1.19
N VAL A 136 -20.94 -2.45 1.78
CA VAL A 136 -19.60 -2.24 1.22
C VAL A 136 -18.68 -3.41 1.58
N LEU A 137 -17.87 -3.85 0.63
CA LEU A 137 -16.73 -4.71 0.86
C LEU A 137 -15.48 -3.83 0.95
N TYR A 138 -15.14 -3.37 2.15
CA TYR A 138 -14.05 -2.43 2.35
C TYR A 138 -12.72 -3.18 2.42
N CYS A 139 -12.02 -3.23 1.29
CA CYS A 139 -10.71 -3.88 1.19
C CYS A 139 -9.62 -3.03 1.85
N VAL A 140 -8.80 -3.67 2.67
CA VAL A 140 -7.70 -3.01 3.37
C VAL A 140 -6.40 -3.75 3.12
N LYS A 141 -5.39 -3.00 2.71
CA LYS A 141 -3.98 -3.41 2.70
C LYS A 141 -3.13 -2.29 3.28
N TYR A 142 -1.94 -2.59 3.78
CA TYR A 142 -1.06 -1.56 4.29
C TYR A 142 0.26 -1.48 3.54
N ILE A 143 0.88 -0.32 3.61
CA ILE A 143 2.26 -0.08 3.21
C ILE A 143 2.96 0.69 4.33
N ASN A 144 4.24 0.46 4.52
CA ASN A 144 5.02 1.25 5.48
C ASN A 144 5.43 2.63 4.89
N LYS A 145 5.95 3.51 5.74
CA LYS A 145 6.27 4.89 5.35
C LYS A 145 7.41 5.00 4.32
N TRP A 146 8.22 3.97 4.14
CA TRP A 146 9.38 3.97 3.23
C TRP A 146 9.08 3.34 1.86
N THR A 147 7.89 2.77 1.68
CA THR A 147 7.48 2.19 0.39
C THR A 147 7.20 3.29 -0.64
N GLY A 148 7.74 3.12 -1.84
CA GLY A 148 7.53 4.05 -2.94
C GLY A 148 8.56 3.91 -4.05
N LYS A 149 8.48 4.84 -5.01
CA LYS A 149 9.49 5.05 -6.03
C LYS A 149 10.40 6.19 -5.60
N TYR A 150 11.68 6.04 -5.85
CA TYR A 150 12.72 6.99 -5.48
C TYR A 150 13.62 7.26 -6.68
N LEU A 151 14.10 8.48 -6.80
CA LEU A 151 15.20 8.88 -7.68
C LEU A 151 16.50 8.55 -6.93
N ARG A 152 17.32 7.69 -7.53
CA ARG A 152 18.51 7.13 -6.89
C ARG A 152 19.78 7.68 -7.53
N HIS A 153 20.62 8.33 -6.75
CA HIS A 153 21.97 8.70 -7.12
C HIS A 153 22.99 8.32 -6.04
N GLY A 154 24.24 8.33 -6.38
CA GLY A 154 25.30 7.99 -5.44
C GLY A 154 26.56 7.47 -6.11
N VAL A 155 27.45 6.90 -5.33
CA VAL A 155 28.76 6.42 -5.77
C VAL A 155 28.93 4.95 -5.45
N ASP A 156 29.35 4.18 -6.46
CA ASP A 156 29.78 2.78 -6.29
C ASP A 156 31.31 2.66 -6.42
N LYS A 157 31.95 2.07 -5.43
CA LYS A 157 33.32 1.52 -5.57
C LYS A 157 33.20 0.05 -5.92
N VAL A 158 33.51 -0.27 -7.18
CA VAL A 158 33.41 -1.62 -7.73
C VAL A 158 34.77 -2.28 -7.67
N THR A 159 34.90 -3.34 -6.89
CA THR A 159 36.10 -4.20 -6.90
C THR A 159 35.80 -5.48 -7.62
N GLU A 160 36.53 -5.75 -8.71
CA GLU A 160 36.43 -6.98 -9.49
C GLU A 160 37.81 -7.52 -9.80
N ASN A 161 38.05 -8.78 -9.47
CA ASN A 161 39.35 -9.46 -9.68
C ASN A 161 40.55 -8.65 -9.15
N GLY A 162 40.40 -7.98 -8.03
CA GLY A 162 41.42 -7.16 -7.37
C GLY A 162 41.63 -5.77 -7.95
N THR A 163 40.87 -5.37 -8.97
CA THR A 163 40.88 -4.02 -9.49
C THR A 163 39.66 -3.24 -8.97
N THR A 164 39.89 -2.03 -8.46
CA THR A 164 38.81 -1.15 -7.97
C THR A 164 38.63 0.01 -8.91
N THR A 165 37.39 0.26 -9.31
CA THR A 165 36.94 1.43 -10.07
C THR A 165 35.85 2.17 -9.33
N GLU A 166 35.72 3.46 -9.54
CA GLU A 166 34.65 4.29 -8.99
C GLU A 166 33.67 4.66 -10.10
N ASN A 167 32.39 4.52 -9.80
CA ASN A 167 31.29 4.88 -10.70
C ASN A 167 30.38 5.87 -9.99
N ASP A 168 30.39 7.10 -10.45
CA ASP A 168 29.47 8.15 -10.01
C ASP A 168 28.19 8.07 -10.83
N ARG A 169 27.04 7.92 -10.15
CA ARG A 169 25.70 7.79 -10.72
C ARG A 169 24.87 9.06 -10.45
N HIS A 170 25.46 10.21 -10.61
CA HIS A 170 24.81 11.50 -10.39
C HIS A 170 24.56 12.18 -11.75
N ASN A 171 23.31 12.43 -12.07
CA ASN A 171 22.96 13.24 -13.24
C ASN A 171 22.99 14.74 -12.90
N GLU A 172 22.96 15.59 -13.92
CA GLU A 172 22.93 17.05 -13.74
C GLU A 172 21.67 17.49 -12.98
N TYR A 173 20.56 16.80 -13.23
CA TYR A 173 19.26 17.03 -12.56
C TYR A 173 18.79 15.76 -11.87
N VAL A 174 18.24 15.91 -10.65
CA VAL A 174 17.71 14.79 -9.87
C VAL A 174 16.58 14.05 -10.59
N GLU A 175 15.80 14.75 -11.41
CA GLU A 175 14.72 14.20 -12.24
C GLU A 175 15.22 13.16 -13.26
N ASP A 176 16.47 13.23 -13.66
CA ASP A 176 17.11 12.33 -14.62
C ASP A 176 17.79 11.13 -13.95
N ASP A 177 17.79 11.09 -12.60
CA ASP A 177 18.38 9.98 -11.84
C ASP A 177 17.57 8.70 -12.02
N GLU A 178 18.23 7.58 -11.77
CA GLU A 178 17.64 6.24 -11.86
C GLU A 178 16.42 6.12 -10.93
N ILE A 179 15.32 5.59 -11.45
CA ILE A 179 14.16 5.26 -10.63
C ILE A 179 14.36 3.87 -10.03
N CYS A 180 14.46 3.79 -8.71
CA CYS A 180 14.38 2.53 -7.97
C CYS A 180 13.05 2.43 -7.19
N GLN A 181 12.73 1.23 -6.70
CA GLN A 181 11.50 0.97 -5.97
C GLN A 181 11.79 0.25 -4.67
N THR A 182 11.09 0.68 -3.64
CA THR A 182 11.00 -0.01 -2.36
C THR A 182 9.61 -0.62 -2.18
N VAL A 183 9.56 -1.80 -1.56
CA VAL A 183 8.31 -2.55 -1.33
C VAL A 183 8.23 -2.93 0.15
N THR A 184 7.06 -2.76 0.75
CA THR A 184 6.80 -3.17 2.13
C THR A 184 6.97 -4.67 2.30
N LYS A 185 7.71 -5.09 3.32
CA LYS A 185 7.77 -6.48 3.79
C LYS A 185 7.08 -6.62 5.16
N SER A 186 7.19 -5.60 6.02
CA SER A 186 6.49 -5.48 7.30
C SER A 186 6.39 -4.00 7.70
N LEU A 187 5.84 -3.69 8.86
CA LEU A 187 5.79 -2.31 9.37
C LEU A 187 7.17 -1.65 9.47
N THR A 188 8.23 -2.43 9.72
CA THR A 188 9.59 -1.96 9.93
C THR A 188 10.57 -2.43 8.87
N GLU A 189 10.14 -3.28 7.93
CA GLU A 189 11.01 -3.87 6.92
C GLU A 189 10.58 -3.48 5.52
N THR A 190 11.56 -3.10 4.70
CA THR A 190 11.37 -2.68 3.31
C THR A 190 12.39 -3.37 2.41
N ILE A 191 11.96 -3.88 1.26
CA ILE A 191 12.83 -4.46 0.24
C ILE A 191 13.13 -3.38 -0.79
N LEU A 192 14.42 -3.09 -1.01
CA LEU A 192 14.91 -2.24 -2.08
C LEU A 192 15.48 -3.13 -3.19
N THR A 193 14.97 -2.97 -4.41
CA THR A 193 15.56 -3.59 -5.60
C THR A 193 16.49 -2.59 -6.28
N VAL A 194 17.74 -3.01 -6.48
CA VAL A 194 18.80 -2.20 -7.05
C VAL A 194 19.28 -2.85 -8.34
N THR A 195 19.56 -2.03 -9.35
CA THR A 195 20.27 -2.43 -10.55
C THR A 195 21.47 -1.51 -10.73
N THR A 196 22.67 -2.09 -10.84
CA THR A 196 23.91 -1.32 -11.07
C THR A 196 24.50 -1.76 -12.41
N ASN A 197 24.87 -0.78 -13.26
CA ASN A 197 25.58 -1.04 -14.51
C ASN A 197 27.09 -1.04 -14.24
N LEU A 198 27.72 -2.20 -14.42
CA LEU A 198 29.17 -2.40 -14.28
C LEU A 198 29.93 -2.27 -15.61
N GLY A 199 29.21 -2.01 -16.70
CA GLY A 199 29.77 -1.84 -18.04
C GLY A 199 29.83 -0.35 -18.43
N THR A 200 29.96 -0.13 -19.73
CA THR A 200 29.89 1.20 -20.33
C THR A 200 28.48 1.46 -20.87
N THR A 201 28.21 2.71 -21.27
CA THR A 201 26.95 3.09 -21.93
C THR A 201 26.71 2.27 -23.20
N ASP A 202 27.76 2.02 -23.99
CA ASP A 202 27.68 1.28 -25.27
C ASP A 202 27.66 -0.24 -25.09
N ASN A 203 28.14 -0.74 -23.94
CA ASN A 203 28.14 -2.15 -23.58
C ASN A 203 27.75 -2.35 -22.13
N PRO A 204 26.47 -2.22 -21.79
CA PRO A 204 25.99 -2.29 -20.40
C PRO A 204 26.11 -3.71 -19.87
N ARG A 205 26.57 -3.83 -18.60
CA ARG A 205 26.60 -5.06 -17.83
C ARG A 205 25.82 -4.84 -16.53
N ASN A 206 24.53 -5.06 -16.59
CA ASN A 206 23.65 -4.83 -15.46
C ASN A 206 23.68 -6.00 -14.47
N ILE A 207 23.79 -5.70 -13.18
CA ILE A 207 23.60 -6.64 -12.08
C ILE A 207 22.46 -6.14 -11.21
N SER A 208 21.48 -7.01 -10.95
CA SER A 208 20.35 -6.69 -10.09
C SER A 208 20.42 -7.51 -8.81
N TYR A 209 20.12 -6.88 -7.69
CA TYR A 209 20.10 -7.51 -6.37
C TYR A 209 19.06 -6.85 -5.47
N LYS A 210 18.70 -7.52 -4.37
CA LYS A 210 17.75 -7.01 -3.40
C LYS A 210 18.40 -6.82 -2.05
N LEU A 211 18.05 -5.72 -1.42
CA LEU A 211 18.45 -5.37 -0.06
C LEU A 211 17.23 -5.36 0.84
N LEU A 212 17.40 -5.88 2.04
CA LEU A 212 16.46 -5.73 3.14
C LEU A 212 16.91 -4.56 4.01
N LEU A 213 16.04 -3.57 4.15
CA LEU A 213 16.21 -2.44 5.05
C LEU A 213 15.31 -2.67 6.27
N VAL A 214 15.91 -2.86 7.45
CA VAL A 214 15.21 -3.05 8.73
C VAL A 214 15.32 -1.76 9.53
N PHE A 215 14.21 -1.05 9.67
CA PHE A 215 14.14 0.25 10.33
C PHE A 215 13.85 0.13 11.82
N ASN A 216 14.53 0.97 12.60
CA ASN A 216 14.23 1.26 13.99
C ASN A 216 14.13 2.79 14.14
N GLY A 217 12.92 3.32 14.17
CA GLY A 217 12.68 4.74 13.99
C GLY A 217 13.03 5.18 12.56
N ASP A 218 13.99 6.10 12.43
CA ASP A 218 14.46 6.59 11.13
C ASP A 218 15.79 5.96 10.69
N GLU A 219 16.50 5.27 11.57
CA GLU A 219 17.74 4.55 11.24
C GLU A 219 17.41 3.14 10.73
N CYS A 220 18.21 2.62 9.79
CA CYS A 220 18.05 1.24 9.32
C CYS A 220 19.36 0.48 9.22
N VAL A 221 19.25 -0.84 9.33
CA VAL A 221 20.30 -1.80 9.01
C VAL A 221 20.01 -2.39 7.64
N VAL A 222 21.05 -2.51 6.81
CA VAL A 222 20.99 -3.07 5.46
C VAL A 222 21.54 -4.48 5.48
N SER A 223 20.83 -5.42 4.88
CA SER A 223 21.29 -6.80 4.63
C SER A 223 20.88 -7.25 3.23
N GLY A 224 21.54 -8.31 2.73
CA GLY A 224 21.23 -8.89 1.42
C GLY A 224 20.05 -9.86 1.46
N LEU A 225 19.40 -10.04 0.31
CA LEU A 225 18.36 -11.04 0.07
C LEU A 225 18.73 -11.93 -1.12
N ASP A 226 17.99 -13.02 -1.29
CA ASP A 226 18.07 -13.93 -2.45
C ASP A 226 19.50 -14.47 -2.72
N GLY A 227 20.27 -14.74 -1.65
CA GLY A 227 21.61 -15.31 -1.74
C GLY A 227 22.73 -14.28 -1.90
N VAL A 228 22.41 -12.99 -1.90
CA VAL A 228 23.39 -11.90 -1.90
C VAL A 228 23.82 -11.57 -0.48
N THR A 229 25.12 -11.46 -0.22
CA THR A 229 25.64 -10.99 1.06
C THR A 229 25.78 -9.48 1.02
N ALA A 230 25.06 -8.78 1.88
CA ALA A 230 25.20 -7.33 2.03
C ALA A 230 25.17 -6.92 3.51
N THR A 231 25.92 -5.86 3.83
CA THR A 231 25.92 -5.26 5.16
C THR A 231 26.03 -3.75 5.04
N GLY A 232 25.31 -3.04 5.89
CA GLY A 232 25.38 -1.58 5.90
C GLY A 232 24.37 -0.95 6.84
N THR A 233 24.27 0.35 6.74
CA THR A 233 23.34 1.17 7.52
C THR A 233 22.70 2.23 6.64
N GLY A 234 21.62 2.80 7.09
CA GLY A 234 20.97 3.91 6.43
C GLY A 234 20.11 4.72 7.38
N LYS A 235 19.56 5.79 6.83
CA LYS A 235 18.72 6.72 7.56
C LYS A 235 17.65 7.32 6.64
N PHE A 236 16.42 7.33 7.11
CA PHE A 236 15.34 8.13 6.52
C PHE A 236 15.35 9.53 7.12
N VAL A 237 15.23 10.55 6.28
CA VAL A 237 15.13 11.95 6.72
C VAL A 237 13.94 12.58 6.00
N GLN A 238 12.95 12.99 6.79
CA GLN A 238 11.80 13.74 6.27
C GLN A 238 12.31 15.09 5.75
N ASP A 239 11.88 15.46 4.53
CA ASP A 239 12.35 16.67 3.84
C ASP A 239 13.89 16.78 3.79
N GLY A 240 14.60 15.65 3.67
CA GLY A 240 16.06 15.57 3.72
C GLY A 240 16.74 16.28 2.56
N GLU A 241 16.17 16.16 1.35
CA GLU A 241 16.65 16.82 0.14
C GLU A 241 15.90 18.14 -0.07
N LYS A 242 16.64 19.25 0.16
CA LYS A 242 16.08 20.60 0.09
C LYS A 242 16.05 21.14 -1.34
N ASN A 243 14.94 21.83 -1.68
CA ASN A 243 14.75 22.43 -3.00
C ASN A 243 15.09 21.46 -4.15
N SER A 244 14.69 20.21 -3.99
CA SER A 244 14.96 19.11 -4.90
C SER A 244 14.00 19.16 -6.12
N TRP A 245 13.74 18.04 -6.77
CA TRP A 245 12.93 18.01 -7.99
C TRP A 245 11.54 18.63 -7.77
N GLY A 246 11.11 19.38 -8.78
CA GLY A 246 9.87 20.17 -8.73
C GLY A 246 9.93 21.35 -7.75
N ASN A 247 11.14 21.84 -7.39
CA ASN A 247 11.39 22.94 -6.43
C ASN A 247 10.72 22.73 -5.09
N LYS A 248 10.77 21.51 -4.55
CA LYS A 248 10.20 21.14 -3.24
C LYS A 248 11.21 20.38 -2.39
N ASP A 249 11.05 20.48 -1.09
CA ASP A 249 11.72 19.60 -0.16
C ASP A 249 11.17 18.18 -0.32
N ARG A 250 12.05 17.18 -0.29
CA ARG A 250 11.70 15.78 -0.50
C ARG A 250 12.25 14.91 0.61
N ASP A 251 11.48 13.91 1.00
CA ASP A 251 11.96 12.86 1.88
C ASP A 251 13.09 12.10 1.19
N ALA A 252 14.07 11.65 1.98
CA ALA A 252 15.20 10.89 1.47
C ALA A 252 15.56 9.70 2.35
N ILE A 253 16.11 8.66 1.74
CA ILE A 253 16.79 7.55 2.43
C ILE A 253 18.26 7.59 2.01
N TYR A 254 19.15 7.79 2.96
CA TYR A 254 20.58 7.72 2.76
C TYR A 254 21.08 6.34 3.18
N LEU A 255 21.82 5.66 2.31
CA LEU A 255 22.32 4.31 2.54
C LEU A 255 23.83 4.27 2.35
N LYS A 256 24.52 3.52 3.19
CA LYS A 256 25.91 3.14 3.02
C LYS A 256 26.06 1.66 3.27
N TYR A 257 26.44 0.91 2.24
CA TYR A 257 26.46 -0.53 2.31
C TYR A 257 27.53 -1.15 1.42
N THR A 258 27.84 -2.40 1.72
CA THR A 258 28.74 -3.26 0.93
C THR A 258 27.93 -4.47 0.46
N VAL A 259 28.14 -4.86 -0.80
CA VAL A 259 27.59 -6.11 -1.37
C VAL A 259 28.73 -6.99 -1.84
N ASP A 260 28.71 -8.28 -1.46
CA ASP A 260 29.65 -9.30 -1.90
C ASP A 260 28.90 -10.39 -2.67
N PHE A 261 29.25 -10.56 -3.95
CA PHE A 261 28.64 -11.55 -4.82
C PHE A 261 29.34 -12.90 -4.81
N SER A 262 30.36 -13.09 -3.94
CA SER A 262 31.11 -14.34 -3.75
C SER A 262 31.81 -14.90 -5.01
N ASN A 263 31.90 -14.08 -6.08
CA ASN A 263 32.55 -14.43 -7.35
C ASN A 263 33.72 -13.51 -7.67
N GLY A 264 34.26 -12.81 -6.65
CA GLY A 264 35.33 -11.82 -6.81
C GLY A 264 34.82 -10.42 -7.15
N LEU A 265 33.49 -10.21 -7.21
CA LEU A 265 32.84 -8.91 -7.38
C LEU A 265 32.34 -8.40 -6.03
N LYS A 266 32.72 -7.19 -5.68
CA LYS A 266 32.28 -6.49 -4.47
C LYS A 266 31.93 -5.04 -4.82
N LEU A 267 30.82 -4.55 -4.25
CA LEU A 267 30.41 -3.15 -4.33
C LEU A 267 30.46 -2.51 -2.94
N GLU A 268 31.03 -1.32 -2.85
CA GLU A 268 30.87 -0.41 -1.69
C GLU A 268 30.10 0.80 -2.20
N THR A 269 28.87 0.99 -1.70
CA THR A 269 27.90 1.94 -2.25
C THR A 269 27.50 2.96 -1.21
N GLU A 270 27.47 4.22 -1.61
CA GLU A 270 26.79 5.30 -0.91
C GLU A 270 25.66 5.80 -1.81
N ASP A 271 24.40 5.62 -1.38
CA ASP A 271 23.19 5.97 -2.11
C ASP A 271 22.40 7.06 -1.40
N THR A 272 21.83 7.97 -2.18
CA THR A 272 20.72 8.83 -1.82
C THR A 272 19.51 8.45 -2.63
N LEU A 273 18.43 8.10 -1.95
CA LEU A 273 17.12 7.78 -2.55
C LEU A 273 16.19 8.94 -2.26
N VAL A 274 15.89 9.77 -3.27
CA VAL A 274 15.01 10.94 -3.14
C VAL A 274 13.58 10.52 -3.47
N ALA A 275 12.65 10.76 -2.56
CA ALA A 275 11.26 10.34 -2.73
C ALA A 275 10.63 10.96 -3.99
N HIS A 276 10.16 10.11 -4.90
CA HIS A 276 9.48 10.51 -6.13
C HIS A 276 7.96 10.37 -5.99
N SER A 277 7.47 9.17 -5.67
CA SER A 277 6.05 8.93 -5.44
C SER A 277 5.82 7.72 -4.54
N ARG A 278 4.73 7.78 -3.76
CA ARG A 278 4.34 6.66 -2.89
C ARG A 278 3.69 5.51 -3.68
N GLY A 279 3.25 5.77 -4.92
CA GLY A 279 2.55 4.77 -5.73
C GLY A 279 1.20 4.34 -5.15
N VAL A 280 0.64 5.13 -4.23
CA VAL A 280 -0.66 4.84 -3.62
C VAL A 280 -1.76 5.47 -4.47
N ALA A 281 -2.69 4.63 -4.93
CA ALA A 281 -3.88 5.06 -5.63
C ALA A 281 -5.09 4.35 -5.01
N ARG A 282 -6.28 4.96 -5.15
CA ARG A 282 -7.52 4.27 -4.85
C ARG A 282 -7.67 3.12 -5.85
N GLU A 283 -7.99 1.95 -5.35
CA GLU A 283 -8.28 0.77 -6.16
C GLU A 283 -9.75 0.39 -5.95
N ASP A 284 -10.47 0.16 -7.03
CA ASP A 284 -11.85 -0.34 -7.00
C ASP A 284 -11.85 -1.74 -7.60
N PHE A 285 -12.39 -2.72 -6.87
CA PHE A 285 -12.48 -4.12 -7.29
C PHE A 285 -13.93 -4.48 -7.57
N THR A 286 -14.15 -5.23 -8.63
CA THR A 286 -15.45 -5.86 -8.92
C THR A 286 -15.30 -7.36 -8.65
N PRO A 287 -15.76 -7.85 -7.49
CA PRO A 287 -15.72 -9.28 -7.21
C PRO A 287 -16.66 -10.07 -8.14
N ILE A 288 -16.34 -11.34 -8.36
CA ILE A 288 -17.14 -12.29 -9.15
C ILE A 288 -17.42 -13.56 -8.38
#